data_fcb1c71707d0a8f36b23a6f6885d6f44
#
_entry.id   fcb1c71707d0a8f36b23a6f6885d6f44
#
_cell.length_a   1.000
_cell.length_b   1.000
_cell.length_c   1.000
_cell.angle_alpha   90.00
_cell.angle_beta   90.00
_cell.angle_gamma   90.00
#
_symmetry.space_group_name_H-M   'P 1'
#
loop_
_entity.id
_entity.type
_entity.pdbx_description
1 polymer ?
#
loop_
_entity_poly.entity_id
_entity_poly.type
_entity_poly.pdbx_seq_one_letter_code
_entity_poly.pdbx_strand_id
1 'polypeptide(L)'
;MIIGSFQSVRNEVDMPSAERYGVEVVRRITGGGAMFVEPGNTVTYSLYAPSSLVAGMSFAASYAFLDDWVLQVLRELGLNVWYQPLNDITSDGGKIGGAAQKRVAAGAVLHHVTMSYDVDAEKLGQVLRVGGVKLSDKGVGSVVKRVDPLRRQTGLERQVVIDRLVGGFGARHGLVEDRITEDERRRAEELISEKFATEEWLHRVP
;
A
#
# COMPACT_ATOMS: atom_id res chain seq x y z
N MET A 1 -4.22 1.14 -10.38
CA MET A 1 -2.90 1.71 -10.00
C MET A 1 -3.10 2.87 -9.03
N ILE A 2 -2.42 2.85 -7.88
CA ILE A 2 -2.48 3.93 -6.88
C ILE A 2 -1.13 4.61 -6.82
N ILE A 3 -1.06 5.90 -7.20
CA ILE A 3 0.17 6.70 -7.14
C ILE A 3 0.24 7.55 -5.88
N GLY A 4 1.46 7.84 -5.43
CA GLY A 4 1.69 8.70 -4.28
C GLY A 4 1.41 10.17 -4.54
N SER A 5 1.19 10.94 -3.48
CA SER A 5 0.79 12.36 -3.57
C SER A 5 1.76 13.25 -4.35
N PHE A 6 3.03 12.87 -4.43
CA PHE A 6 4.09 13.68 -5.06
C PHE A 6 4.63 13.07 -6.35
N GLN A 7 4.05 11.96 -6.82
CA GLN A 7 4.46 11.32 -8.07
C GLN A 7 3.78 11.95 -9.28
N SER A 8 4.49 12.01 -10.41
CA SER A 8 3.93 12.40 -11.70
C SER A 8 3.30 11.17 -12.37
N VAL A 9 2.06 11.27 -12.82
CA VAL A 9 1.40 10.21 -13.61
C VAL A 9 2.27 9.84 -14.82
N ARG A 10 2.76 10.85 -15.53
CA ARG A 10 3.59 10.68 -16.72
C ARG A 10 4.85 9.85 -16.45
N ASN A 11 5.45 10.02 -15.27
CA ASN A 11 6.69 9.33 -14.93
C ASN A 11 6.48 7.92 -14.38
N GLU A 12 5.34 7.68 -13.76
CA GLU A 12 5.07 6.44 -13.02
C GLU A 12 4.22 5.43 -13.79
N VAL A 13 3.37 5.90 -14.72
CA VAL A 13 2.34 5.06 -15.34
C VAL A 13 2.47 5.06 -16.86
N ASP A 14 2.45 3.88 -17.46
CA ASP A 14 2.23 3.72 -18.90
C ASP A 14 0.72 3.75 -19.17
N MET A 15 0.19 4.95 -19.46
CA MET A 15 -1.26 5.14 -19.65
C MET A 15 -1.86 4.25 -20.76
N PRO A 16 -1.20 4.07 -21.94
CA PRO A 16 -1.70 3.15 -22.95
C PRO A 16 -1.82 1.70 -22.45
N SER A 17 -0.88 1.24 -21.62
CA SER A 17 -0.95 -0.08 -21.03
C SER A 17 -2.01 -0.17 -19.93
N ALA A 18 -2.15 0.87 -19.11
CA ALA A 18 -3.20 0.94 -18.10
C ALA A 18 -4.59 0.86 -18.74
N GLU A 19 -4.84 1.62 -19.80
CA GLU A 19 -6.10 1.59 -20.56
C GLU A 19 -6.35 0.21 -21.18
N ARG A 20 -5.34 -0.38 -21.83
CA ARG A 20 -5.45 -1.73 -22.44
C ARG A 20 -5.85 -2.81 -21.44
N TYR A 21 -5.37 -2.71 -20.20
CA TYR A 21 -5.69 -3.66 -19.12
C TYR A 21 -6.89 -3.25 -18.26
N GLY A 22 -7.56 -2.14 -18.56
CA GLY A 22 -8.65 -1.62 -17.75
C GLY A 22 -8.22 -1.21 -16.35
N VAL A 23 -6.97 -0.75 -16.18
CA VAL A 23 -6.41 -0.33 -14.90
C VAL A 23 -6.67 1.15 -14.69
N GLU A 24 -7.55 1.47 -13.77
CA GLU A 24 -7.77 2.85 -13.33
C GLU A 24 -6.54 3.40 -12.57
N VAL A 25 -6.26 4.67 -12.73
CA VAL A 25 -5.16 5.37 -12.04
C VAL A 25 -5.75 6.38 -11.08
N VAL A 26 -5.40 6.24 -9.79
CA VAL A 26 -5.85 7.16 -8.73
C VAL A 26 -4.67 7.66 -7.91
N ARG A 27 -4.80 8.86 -7.38
CA ARG A 27 -3.79 9.48 -6.51
C ARG A 27 -4.25 9.48 -5.06
N ARG A 28 -3.43 8.90 -4.16
CA ARG A 28 -3.67 8.96 -2.71
C ARG A 28 -3.11 10.24 -2.08
N ILE A 29 -3.54 10.54 -0.84
CA ILE A 29 -3.08 11.73 -0.10
C ILE A 29 -1.73 11.55 0.59
N THR A 30 -1.24 10.32 0.73
CA THR A 30 0.06 10.00 1.32
C THR A 30 1.16 10.01 0.26
N GLY A 31 2.40 10.22 0.66
CA GLY A 31 3.57 10.09 -0.22
C GLY A 31 3.91 8.64 -0.55
N GLY A 32 5.13 8.39 -1.02
CA GLY A 32 5.64 7.08 -1.38
C GLY A 32 5.43 6.71 -2.85
N GLY A 33 5.86 5.51 -3.21
CA GLY A 33 5.86 4.99 -4.58
C GLY A 33 4.49 4.50 -5.07
N ALA A 34 4.39 4.22 -6.35
CA ALA A 34 3.20 3.66 -6.97
C ALA A 34 2.95 2.22 -6.53
N MET A 35 1.68 1.86 -6.39
CA MET A 35 1.22 0.52 -6.03
C MET A 35 0.27 -0.02 -7.09
N PHE A 36 0.57 -1.22 -7.58
CA PHE A 36 -0.32 -1.94 -8.47
C PHE A 36 -1.29 -2.77 -7.64
N VAL A 37 -2.57 -2.50 -7.79
CA VAL A 37 -3.65 -3.11 -7.00
C VAL A 37 -4.75 -3.58 -7.95
N GLU A 38 -5.12 -4.84 -7.82
CA GLU A 38 -6.28 -5.43 -8.50
C GLU A 38 -7.15 -6.16 -7.48
N PRO A 39 -8.43 -6.41 -7.79
CA PRO A 39 -9.29 -7.22 -6.93
C PRO A 39 -8.66 -8.59 -6.62
N GLY A 40 -8.54 -8.91 -5.33
CA GLY A 40 -8.02 -10.20 -4.88
C GLY A 40 -6.49 -10.35 -4.84
N ASN A 41 -5.71 -9.44 -5.42
CA ASN A 41 -4.25 -9.59 -5.50
C ASN A 41 -3.46 -8.85 -4.41
N THR A 42 -4.13 -8.12 -3.53
CA THR A 42 -3.50 -7.41 -2.42
C THR A 42 -4.27 -7.59 -1.11
N VAL A 43 -3.56 -7.38 0.00
CA VAL A 43 -4.12 -7.16 1.32
C VAL A 43 -3.71 -5.77 1.77
N THR A 44 -4.70 -4.93 2.11
CA THR A 44 -4.46 -3.56 2.56
C THR A 44 -5.12 -3.31 3.91
N TYR A 45 -4.48 -2.48 4.72
CA TYR A 45 -5.09 -1.94 5.94
C TYR A 45 -4.71 -0.48 6.14
N SER A 46 -5.53 0.22 6.92
CA SER A 46 -5.26 1.60 7.33
C SER A 46 -5.43 1.74 8.83
N LEU A 47 -4.49 2.43 9.47
CA LEU A 47 -4.56 2.83 10.87
C LEU A 47 -4.77 4.34 10.94
N TYR A 48 -5.78 4.74 11.66
CA TYR A 48 -6.06 6.13 12.00
C TYR A 48 -5.84 6.30 13.50
N ALA A 49 -4.92 7.16 13.89
CA ALA A 49 -4.57 7.33 15.29
C ALA A 49 -4.29 8.81 15.63
N PRO A 50 -4.35 9.21 16.91
CA PRO A 50 -3.85 10.50 17.33
C PRO A 50 -2.36 10.64 17.01
N SER A 51 -1.93 11.81 16.54
CA SER A 51 -0.52 12.07 16.22
C SER A 51 0.42 11.96 17.43
N SER A 52 -0.12 12.06 18.64
CA SER A 52 0.60 11.83 19.90
C SER A 52 1.20 10.43 20.00
N LEU A 53 0.57 9.42 19.36
CA LEU A 53 1.08 8.05 19.31
C LEU A 53 2.48 7.93 18.70
N VAL A 54 2.79 8.81 17.76
CA VAL A 54 4.08 8.84 17.05
C VAL A 54 4.85 10.15 17.29
N ALA A 55 4.52 10.87 18.38
CA ALA A 55 5.16 12.12 18.73
C ALA A 55 6.67 11.90 18.97
N GLY A 56 7.50 12.80 18.47
CA GLY A 56 8.95 12.71 18.56
C GLY A 56 9.62 11.65 17.67
N MET A 57 8.85 10.79 17.01
CA MET A 57 9.42 9.79 16.10
C MET A 57 9.71 10.39 14.72
N SER A 58 10.83 9.99 14.14
CA SER A 58 11.07 10.16 12.69
C SER A 58 10.03 9.37 11.88
N PHE A 59 9.91 9.64 10.58
CA PHE A 59 9.04 8.82 9.72
C PHE A 59 9.47 7.35 9.72
N ALA A 60 10.76 7.06 9.60
CA ALA A 60 11.27 5.69 9.62
C ALA A 60 10.92 4.96 10.93
N ALA A 61 11.13 5.61 12.07
CA ALA A 61 10.79 5.03 13.37
C ALA A 61 9.29 4.80 13.54
N SER A 62 8.45 5.74 13.08
CA SER A 62 7.00 5.59 13.17
C SER A 62 6.45 4.51 12.24
N TYR A 63 7.03 4.31 11.05
CA TYR A 63 6.68 3.19 10.18
C TYR A 63 6.98 1.85 10.89
N ALA A 64 8.20 1.66 11.35
CA ALA A 64 8.59 0.43 12.03
C ALA A 64 7.72 0.14 13.27
N PHE A 65 7.40 1.18 14.05
CA PHE A 65 6.55 1.07 15.23
C PHE A 65 5.11 0.65 14.89
N LEU A 66 4.51 1.27 13.87
CA LEU A 66 3.12 1.00 13.48
C LEU A 66 2.95 -0.34 12.74
N ASP A 67 4.01 -0.89 12.16
CA ASP A 67 4.00 -2.15 11.43
C ASP A 67 4.58 -3.35 12.21
N ASP A 68 5.08 -3.15 13.44
CA ASP A 68 5.68 -4.21 14.24
C ASP A 68 4.75 -5.41 14.46
N TRP A 69 3.46 -5.15 14.67
CA TRP A 69 2.44 -6.19 14.81
C TRP A 69 2.28 -7.05 13.55
N VAL A 70 2.38 -6.45 12.36
CA VAL A 70 2.31 -7.17 11.08
C VAL A 70 3.51 -8.10 10.93
N LEU A 71 4.70 -7.61 11.25
CA LEU A 71 5.90 -8.44 11.19
C LEU A 71 5.79 -9.65 12.12
N GLN A 72 5.20 -9.46 13.32
CA GLN A 72 4.95 -10.57 14.23
C GLN A 72 4.01 -11.61 13.61
N VAL A 73 2.86 -11.18 13.08
CA VAL A 73 1.90 -12.09 12.44
C VAL A 73 2.53 -12.83 11.26
N LEU A 74 3.29 -12.13 10.41
CA LEU A 74 3.96 -12.77 9.27
C LEU A 74 5.01 -13.80 9.72
N ARG A 75 5.70 -13.57 10.84
CA ARG A 75 6.60 -14.58 11.44
C ARG A 75 5.85 -15.78 11.98
N GLU A 76 4.69 -15.59 12.58
CA GLU A 76 3.81 -16.68 13.04
C GLU A 76 3.26 -17.52 11.85
N LEU A 77 3.18 -16.93 10.65
CA LEU A 77 2.90 -17.63 9.40
C LEU A 77 4.12 -18.35 8.81
N GLY A 78 5.26 -18.35 9.51
CA GLY A 78 6.47 -19.05 9.11
C GLY A 78 7.41 -18.26 8.20
N LEU A 79 7.17 -16.94 8.01
CA LEU A 79 8.02 -16.11 7.17
C LEU A 79 9.17 -15.47 7.97
N ASN A 80 10.36 -15.48 7.43
CA ASN A 80 11.47 -14.68 7.94
C ASN A 80 11.34 -13.26 7.38
N VAL A 81 10.77 -12.35 8.18
CA VAL A 81 10.44 -10.98 7.75
C VAL A 81 11.11 -9.94 8.60
N TRP A 82 11.44 -8.82 7.96
CA TRP A 82 11.98 -7.63 8.61
C TRP A 82 11.45 -6.37 7.94
N TYR A 83 11.65 -5.25 8.63
CA TYR A 83 11.32 -3.93 8.11
C TYR A 83 12.54 -3.35 7.40
N GLN A 84 12.44 -3.17 6.08
CA GLN A 84 13.49 -2.55 5.29
C GLN A 84 13.23 -1.03 5.23
N PRO A 85 14.12 -0.19 5.77
CA PRO A 85 13.96 1.25 5.63
C PRO A 85 13.90 1.70 4.16
N LEU A 86 13.03 2.66 3.83
CA LEU A 86 12.27 3.52 4.76
C LEU A 86 10.95 2.90 5.20
N ASN A 87 10.25 2.11 4.37
CA ASN A 87 8.82 1.79 4.50
C ASN A 87 8.44 0.43 3.89
N ASP A 88 9.38 -0.48 3.70
CA ASP A 88 9.13 -1.77 3.06
C ASP A 88 9.05 -2.91 4.09
N ILE A 89 8.10 -3.80 3.92
CA ILE A 89 8.04 -5.10 4.59
C ILE A 89 8.65 -6.12 3.63
N THR A 90 9.70 -6.78 4.07
CA THR A 90 10.55 -7.64 3.23
C THR A 90 10.76 -8.99 3.90
N SER A 91 10.95 -10.03 3.11
CA SER A 91 11.32 -11.38 3.54
C SER A 91 12.54 -11.89 2.75
N ASP A 92 13.00 -13.09 3.08
CA ASP A 92 14.04 -13.79 2.30
C ASP A 92 13.65 -13.93 0.80
N GLY A 93 12.36 -14.05 0.51
CA GLY A 93 11.85 -14.14 -0.87
C GLY A 93 11.82 -12.81 -1.61
N GLY A 94 11.75 -11.70 -0.89
CA GLY A 94 11.68 -10.35 -1.47
C GLY A 94 10.70 -9.44 -0.75
N LYS A 95 10.37 -8.32 -1.39
CA LYS A 95 9.42 -7.34 -0.84
C LYS A 95 8.00 -7.91 -0.83
N ILE A 96 7.39 -7.93 0.35
CA ILE A 96 5.97 -8.30 0.55
C ILE A 96 5.08 -7.09 0.36
N GLY A 97 5.43 -5.96 0.96
CA GLY A 97 4.57 -4.79 0.96
C GLY A 97 5.29 -3.49 1.25
N GLY A 98 4.54 -2.42 1.26
CA GLY A 98 5.05 -1.10 1.60
C GLY A 98 4.01 -0.26 2.31
N ALA A 99 4.50 0.58 3.23
CA ALA A 99 3.71 1.51 4.00
C ALA A 99 3.74 2.92 3.42
N ALA A 100 2.73 3.70 3.74
CA ALA A 100 2.72 5.14 3.51
C ALA A 100 2.02 5.85 4.66
N GLN A 101 2.49 7.04 5.02
CA GLN A 101 1.98 7.76 6.17
C GLN A 101 1.72 9.23 5.82
N LYS A 102 0.71 9.80 6.49
CA LYS A 102 0.47 11.24 6.53
C LYS A 102 0.13 11.68 7.94
N ARG A 103 0.86 12.65 8.45
CA ARG A 103 0.51 13.38 9.67
C ARG A 103 -0.28 14.61 9.26
N VAL A 104 -1.47 14.78 9.81
CA VAL A 104 -2.35 15.90 9.49
C VAL A 104 -2.36 16.95 10.59
N ALA A 105 -2.51 18.23 10.21
CA ALA A 105 -2.46 19.34 11.15
C ALA A 105 -3.53 19.26 12.25
N ALA A 106 -4.64 18.57 11.98
CA ALA A 106 -5.70 18.32 12.96
C ALA A 106 -5.32 17.34 14.08
N GLY A 107 -4.07 16.90 14.17
CA GLY A 107 -3.58 16.06 15.25
C GLY A 107 -3.82 14.57 15.07
N ALA A 108 -3.95 14.11 13.82
CA ALA A 108 -4.07 12.69 13.50
C ALA A 108 -2.94 12.19 12.60
N VAL A 109 -2.70 10.90 12.63
CA VAL A 109 -1.85 10.18 11.67
C VAL A 109 -2.68 9.16 10.91
N LEU A 110 -2.55 9.18 9.59
CA LEU A 110 -2.98 8.11 8.70
C LEU A 110 -1.74 7.29 8.36
N HIS A 111 -1.77 6.02 8.65
CA HIS A 111 -0.78 5.04 8.24
C HIS A 111 -1.49 3.90 7.51
N HIS A 112 -1.02 3.53 6.33
CA HIS A 112 -1.58 2.41 5.59
C HIS A 112 -0.50 1.59 4.92
N VAL A 113 -0.79 0.30 4.77
CA VAL A 113 0.09 -0.68 4.14
C VAL A 113 -0.67 -1.40 3.03
N THR A 114 0.03 -1.66 1.95
CA THR A 114 -0.42 -2.57 0.91
C THR A 114 0.58 -3.72 0.81
N MET A 115 0.09 -4.94 1.00
CA MET A 115 0.86 -6.16 0.83
C MET A 115 0.44 -6.87 -0.46
N SER A 116 1.42 -7.31 -1.23
CA SER A 116 1.20 -8.14 -2.41
C SER A 116 0.78 -9.53 -1.98
N TYR A 117 -0.41 -9.95 -2.39
CA TYR A 117 -0.89 -11.31 -2.12
C TYR A 117 -0.67 -12.22 -3.34
N ASP A 118 -1.11 -11.81 -4.52
CA ASP A 118 -0.97 -12.57 -5.77
C ASP A 118 -0.92 -11.58 -6.96
N VAL A 119 0.26 -11.12 -7.30
CA VAL A 119 0.47 -10.06 -8.30
C VAL A 119 0.68 -10.64 -9.68
N ASP A 120 -0.05 -10.12 -10.66
CA ASP A 120 0.26 -10.31 -12.07
C ASP A 120 1.51 -9.48 -12.44
N ALA A 121 2.65 -10.17 -12.47
CA ALA A 121 3.94 -9.55 -12.70
C ALA A 121 4.08 -8.99 -14.13
N GLU A 122 3.41 -9.57 -15.10
CA GLU A 122 3.44 -9.11 -16.49
C GLU A 122 2.68 -7.79 -16.63
N LYS A 123 1.45 -7.72 -16.12
CA LYS A 123 0.67 -6.48 -16.09
C LYS A 123 1.40 -5.38 -15.31
N LEU A 124 1.90 -5.70 -14.11
CA LEU A 124 2.68 -4.76 -13.30
C LEU A 124 3.82 -4.16 -14.12
N GLY A 125 4.59 -5.01 -14.80
CA GLY A 125 5.75 -4.58 -15.58
C GLY A 125 5.40 -3.75 -16.82
N GLN A 126 4.18 -3.89 -17.35
CA GLN A 126 3.72 -3.11 -18.51
C GLN A 126 3.06 -1.78 -18.11
N VAL A 127 2.41 -1.72 -16.95
CA VAL A 127 1.69 -0.53 -16.47
C VAL A 127 2.59 0.41 -15.67
N LEU A 128 3.53 -0.14 -14.88
CA LEU A 128 4.44 0.66 -14.06
C LEU A 128 5.65 1.13 -14.88
N ARG A 129 5.95 2.43 -14.80
CA ARG A 129 7.23 3.01 -15.23
C ARG A 129 8.13 3.19 -14.01
N VAL A 130 9.42 2.96 -14.18
CA VAL A 130 10.41 3.25 -13.14
C VAL A 130 11.36 4.34 -13.65
N GLY A 131 11.41 5.45 -12.90
CA GLY A 131 12.34 6.55 -13.20
C GLY A 131 12.08 7.30 -14.50
N GLY A 132 10.81 7.39 -14.96
CA GLY A 132 10.45 8.14 -16.18
C GLY A 132 10.88 7.49 -17.49
N VAL A 133 11.56 6.36 -17.44
CA VAL A 133 11.98 5.59 -18.61
C VAL A 133 11.10 4.35 -18.68
N LYS A 134 10.59 4.04 -19.88
CA LYS A 134 9.95 2.75 -20.13
C LYS A 134 10.96 1.68 -19.75
N LEU A 135 10.63 0.84 -18.78
CA LEU A 135 11.55 -0.21 -18.34
C LEU A 135 11.99 -1.03 -19.55
N SER A 136 13.29 -1.08 -19.79
CA SER A 136 13.85 -2.13 -20.65
C SER A 136 13.50 -3.48 -20.02
N ASP A 137 13.42 -4.55 -20.83
CA ASP A 137 13.10 -5.91 -20.35
C ASP A 137 13.92 -6.31 -19.10
N LYS A 138 15.15 -5.79 -18.97
CA LYS A 138 15.98 -5.97 -17.78
C LYS A 138 15.50 -5.19 -16.56
N GLY A 139 14.91 -4.02 -16.73
CA GLY A 139 14.38 -3.18 -15.65
C GLY A 139 13.06 -3.72 -15.09
N VAL A 140 12.15 -4.19 -15.94
CA VAL A 140 10.93 -4.90 -15.55
C VAL A 140 11.28 -6.14 -14.72
N GLY A 141 12.20 -6.95 -15.20
CA GLY A 141 12.69 -8.12 -14.48
C GLY A 141 13.28 -7.81 -13.10
N SER A 142 13.87 -6.62 -12.90
CA SER A 142 14.39 -6.18 -11.60
C SER A 142 13.29 -5.78 -10.61
N VAL A 143 12.25 -5.10 -11.05
CA VAL A 143 11.10 -4.70 -10.17
C VAL A 143 10.27 -5.91 -9.81
N VAL A 144 9.95 -6.75 -10.78
CA VAL A 144 9.18 -7.99 -10.59
C VAL A 144 9.92 -8.96 -9.67
N LYS A 145 11.24 -9.10 -9.81
CA LYS A 145 12.07 -9.96 -8.93
C LYS A 145 12.14 -9.47 -7.49
N ARG A 146 11.82 -8.20 -7.22
CA ARG A 146 11.85 -7.65 -5.84
C ARG A 146 10.56 -7.91 -5.08
N VAL A 147 9.45 -8.14 -5.77
CA VAL A 147 8.16 -8.42 -5.13
C VAL A 147 7.98 -9.92 -5.02
N ASP A 148 7.72 -10.38 -3.80
CA ASP A 148 7.41 -11.77 -3.54
C ASP A 148 6.06 -11.90 -2.82
N PRO A 149 4.99 -12.29 -3.54
CA PRO A 149 3.64 -12.28 -3.03
C PRO A 149 3.44 -13.29 -1.88
N LEU A 150 2.57 -12.93 -0.93
CA LEU A 150 2.26 -13.75 0.25
C LEU A 150 1.73 -15.14 -0.12
N ARG A 151 0.92 -15.25 -1.18
CA ARG A 151 0.39 -16.54 -1.64
C ARG A 151 1.50 -17.51 -2.00
N ARG A 152 2.52 -17.05 -2.71
CA ARG A 152 3.67 -17.88 -3.10
C ARG A 152 4.48 -18.33 -1.88
N GLN A 153 4.65 -17.44 -0.90
CA GLN A 153 5.47 -17.70 0.27
C GLN A 153 4.78 -18.58 1.32
N THR A 154 3.46 -18.40 1.48
CA THR A 154 2.70 -19.08 2.56
C THR A 154 1.86 -20.25 2.07
N GLY A 155 1.46 -20.27 0.81
CA GLY A 155 0.46 -21.20 0.28
C GLY A 155 -0.96 -20.99 0.82
N LEU A 156 -1.18 -19.97 1.65
CA LEU A 156 -2.46 -19.71 2.30
C LEU A 156 -3.41 -18.95 1.40
N GLU A 157 -4.71 -19.23 1.54
CA GLU A 157 -5.77 -18.45 0.93
C GLU A 157 -5.78 -17.01 1.50
N ARG A 158 -6.16 -16.03 0.65
CA ARG A 158 -6.15 -14.60 1.01
C ARG A 158 -6.95 -14.30 2.27
N GLN A 159 -8.13 -14.89 2.42
CA GLN A 159 -8.97 -14.68 3.60
C GLN A 159 -8.30 -15.19 4.87
N VAL A 160 -7.61 -16.31 4.81
CA VAL A 160 -6.85 -16.84 5.96
C VAL A 160 -5.76 -15.87 6.39
N VAL A 161 -5.04 -15.27 5.43
CA VAL A 161 -4.04 -14.24 5.75
C VAL A 161 -4.69 -13.03 6.43
N ILE A 162 -5.83 -12.56 5.92
CA ILE A 162 -6.60 -11.45 6.51
C ILE A 162 -7.03 -11.80 7.94
N ASP A 163 -7.60 -12.97 8.15
CA ASP A 163 -8.09 -13.41 9.46
C ASP A 163 -6.95 -13.50 10.48
N ARG A 164 -5.76 -13.96 10.06
CA ARG A 164 -4.57 -13.97 10.91
C ARG A 164 -4.09 -12.57 11.27
N LEU A 165 -4.11 -11.63 10.32
CA LEU A 165 -3.76 -10.25 10.58
C LEU A 165 -4.76 -9.58 11.54
N VAL A 166 -6.06 -9.76 11.33
CA VAL A 166 -7.11 -9.25 12.22
C VAL A 166 -6.98 -9.85 13.63
N GLY A 167 -6.80 -11.17 13.72
CA GLY A 167 -6.60 -11.85 14.99
C GLY A 167 -5.35 -11.40 15.74
N GLY A 168 -4.23 -11.25 15.05
CA GLY A 168 -2.97 -10.78 15.65
C GLY A 168 -3.04 -9.32 16.12
N PHE A 169 -3.69 -8.44 15.36
CA PHE A 169 -3.95 -7.07 15.80
C PHE A 169 -4.86 -7.07 17.03
N GLY A 170 -5.95 -7.83 16.99
CA GLY A 170 -6.90 -7.93 18.11
C GLY A 170 -6.27 -8.46 19.39
N ALA A 171 -5.44 -9.49 19.31
CA ALA A 171 -4.73 -10.06 20.45
C ALA A 171 -3.77 -9.05 21.11
N ARG A 172 -3.15 -8.19 20.31
CA ARG A 172 -2.14 -7.22 20.80
C ARG A 172 -2.74 -5.90 21.30
N HIS A 173 -3.77 -5.40 20.63
CA HIS A 173 -4.29 -4.05 20.86
C HIS A 173 -5.74 -4.02 21.34
N GLY A 174 -6.40 -5.14 21.31
CA GLY A 174 -7.85 -5.18 21.39
C GLY A 174 -8.48 -4.75 20.06
N LEU A 175 -9.62 -5.32 19.74
CA LEU A 175 -10.40 -4.98 18.56
C LEU A 175 -11.88 -5.08 18.89
N VAL A 176 -12.62 -4.03 18.56
CA VAL A 176 -14.07 -4.04 18.57
C VAL A 176 -14.54 -3.87 17.13
N GLU A 177 -15.36 -4.78 16.65
CA GLU A 177 -15.93 -4.67 15.32
C GLU A 177 -16.92 -3.50 15.29
N ASP A 178 -16.77 -2.65 14.29
CA ASP A 178 -17.63 -1.50 14.05
C ASP A 178 -17.80 -1.28 12.55
N ARG A 179 -18.64 -0.33 12.17
CA ARG A 179 -18.94 0.00 10.77
C ARG A 179 -18.68 1.47 10.52
N ILE A 180 -18.27 1.77 9.29
CA ILE A 180 -18.23 3.14 8.77
C ILE A 180 -19.65 3.69 8.83
N THR A 181 -19.84 4.83 9.49
CA THR A 181 -21.12 5.49 9.63
C THR A 181 -21.62 6.05 8.29
N GLU A 182 -22.93 6.29 8.18
CA GLU A 182 -23.52 6.93 6.99
C GLU A 182 -22.93 8.32 6.73
N ASP A 183 -22.61 9.08 7.78
CA ASP A 183 -22.01 10.41 7.64
C ASP A 183 -20.58 10.32 7.11
N GLU A 184 -19.78 9.38 7.59
CA GLU A 184 -18.43 9.13 7.08
C GLU A 184 -18.47 8.67 5.62
N ARG A 185 -19.40 7.79 5.27
CA ARG A 185 -19.59 7.32 3.90
C ARG A 185 -19.98 8.46 2.98
N ARG A 186 -20.99 9.26 3.36
CA ARG A 186 -21.41 10.43 2.60
C ARG A 186 -20.24 11.41 2.40
N ARG A 187 -19.49 11.69 3.46
CA ARG A 187 -18.31 12.57 3.35
C ARG A 187 -17.22 12.01 2.45
N ALA A 188 -17.03 10.71 2.43
CA ALA A 188 -16.10 10.06 1.50
C ALA A 188 -16.56 10.22 0.04
N GLU A 189 -17.84 10.03 -0.25
CA GLU A 189 -18.45 10.21 -1.58
C GLU A 189 -18.32 11.66 -2.07
N GLU A 190 -18.57 12.64 -1.20
CA GLU A 190 -18.33 14.05 -1.49
C GLU A 190 -16.85 14.29 -1.85
N LEU A 191 -15.92 13.78 -1.05
CA LEU A 191 -14.49 13.93 -1.30
C LEU A 191 -14.02 13.25 -2.59
N ILE A 192 -14.66 12.17 -3.01
CA ILE A 192 -14.38 11.55 -4.31
C ILE A 192 -14.70 12.55 -5.42
N SER A 193 -15.91 13.11 -5.43
CA SER A 193 -16.33 14.06 -6.48
C SER A 193 -15.63 15.40 -6.41
N GLU A 194 -15.39 15.93 -5.22
CA GLU A 194 -14.75 17.24 -5.02
C GLU A 194 -13.24 17.20 -5.29
N LYS A 195 -12.60 16.05 -5.16
CA LYS A 195 -11.15 15.96 -5.17
C LYS A 195 -10.59 14.68 -5.81
N PHE A 196 -10.87 13.50 -5.24
CA PHE A 196 -10.08 12.31 -5.53
C PHE A 196 -10.31 11.74 -6.93
N ALA A 197 -11.48 11.97 -7.54
CA ALA A 197 -11.78 11.59 -8.92
C ALA A 197 -11.57 12.73 -9.93
N THR A 198 -11.01 13.88 -9.50
CA THR A 198 -10.79 15.02 -10.42
C THR A 198 -9.47 14.88 -11.17
N GLU A 199 -9.47 15.31 -12.44
CA GLU A 199 -8.25 15.41 -13.26
C GLU A 199 -7.22 16.36 -12.64
N GLU A 200 -7.69 17.45 -12.00
CA GLU A 200 -6.82 18.38 -11.28
C GLU A 200 -6.03 17.69 -10.17
N TRP A 201 -6.70 16.83 -9.38
CA TRP A 201 -6.03 16.07 -8.34
C TRP A 201 -5.10 15.00 -8.89
N LEU A 202 -5.55 14.28 -9.91
CA LEU A 202 -4.75 13.21 -10.52
C LEU A 202 -3.47 13.80 -11.15
N HIS A 203 -3.57 14.91 -11.87
CA HIS A 203 -2.47 15.54 -12.61
C HIS A 203 -1.82 16.71 -11.87
N ARG A 204 -2.05 16.89 -10.56
CA ARG A 204 -1.47 17.98 -9.76
C ARG A 204 0.06 18.07 -9.78
N VAL A 205 0.72 16.99 -10.14
CA VAL A 205 2.17 16.92 -10.33
C VAL A 205 2.40 16.65 -11.81
N PRO A 206 3.07 17.57 -12.54
CA PRO A 206 3.31 17.49 -13.97
C PRO A 206 4.21 16.33 -14.40
#